data_eb32c18e8fb91f1e0cf66910b5c497c0
#
_entry.id   eb32c18e8fb91f1e0cf66910b5c497c0
#
_cell.length_a   1.000
_cell.length_b   1.000
_cell.length_c   1.000
_cell.angle_alpha   90.00
_cell.angle_beta   90.00
_cell.angle_gamma   90.00
#
_symmetry.space_group_name_H-M   'P 1'
#
loop_
_entity.id
_entity.type
_entity.pdbx_description
1 polymer ?
#
loop_
_entity_poly.entity_id
_entity_poly.type
_entity_poly.pdbx_seq_one_letter_code
_entity_poly.pdbx_strand_id
1 'polypeptide(L)'
;MITLLNKLRKWFLSPDSRLELGLRTLYHKILATRLAFLVQDWLAKRSYRKWRRKHLNRSTNHVDDFQEIPLVTFVLFCPEGLTPKAQATIQSIKNLQGESREVILFVPGEVQNQDNIFAVQAKYNIRPVVRHIEDVLDVVNGEFLVFCAAGDQFYDPLLIRFYQSVEKDSSIDLIYYDCEYFDITSGQMMPHFKPGKFSPELLLSVNYLSRGLIRTDAARQVVANIELPKNFFAFEYALALKMSEKLNSISCIPSMLSTQISLVLSKDDDLRGVIAKHLSRQGLVEISYEERLSLPRFIWKVKDPSVAMIILTKNHHQYVENLLKSIRNHTRSSKHDILIVDNGSDDQATLAYYEKIDQAQNIRIVVYDKPFNYSEAINFGVGSTNADLVLLLNDDMKVGNDLWLDELTQWAIRPGIGVVGAKLLRENHTIQHAGIIMGLNGFAGHLYLNAPEHYQGLFGPVDWYRNVLAVTGACQMVRREIFEAVGGYDEAYRLAFGDIDFCLRVHQLGYRNMVTPFANIFHYEGQTRGYTTPTGDILKGLEDMEGILIEGDPYYSPHLSLTRIPKCDLSPSSRVSRIQQIESRKAFYKNAA
;
A
#
# COMPACT_ATOMS: atom_id res chain seq x y z
N MET A 1 6.44 29.92 6.02
CA MET A 1 5.11 30.51 6.21
C MET A 1 4.09 29.48 6.71
N ILE A 2 3.76 28.43 5.96
CA ILE A 2 2.74 27.42 6.33
C ILE A 2 3.04 26.73 7.68
N THR A 3 4.29 26.32 7.92
CA THR A 3 4.70 25.69 9.18
C THR A 3 4.65 26.67 10.37
N LEU A 4 4.94 27.94 10.12
CA LEU A 4 4.88 29.00 11.14
C LEU A 4 3.42 29.31 11.50
N LEU A 5 2.53 29.44 10.52
CA LEU A 5 1.11 29.64 10.73
C LEU A 5 0.49 28.50 11.55
N ASN A 6 0.88 27.26 11.28
CA ASN A 6 0.40 26.10 12.02
C ASN A 6 0.93 26.05 13.48
N LYS A 7 2.19 26.48 13.69
CA LYS A 7 2.75 26.63 15.05
C LYS A 7 2.06 27.75 15.82
N LEU A 8 1.88 28.92 15.20
CA LEU A 8 1.20 30.06 15.82
C LEU A 8 -0.24 29.71 16.19
N ARG A 9 -0.97 29.03 15.30
CA ARG A 9 -2.32 28.55 15.58
C ARG A 9 -2.36 27.68 16.83
N LYS A 10 -1.49 26.67 16.94
CA LYS A 10 -1.43 25.74 18.07
C LYS A 10 -0.99 26.39 19.38
N TRP A 11 -0.27 27.50 19.32
CA TRP A 11 0.30 28.17 20.50
C TRP A 11 -0.59 29.26 21.09
N PHE A 12 -1.40 29.91 20.24
CA PHE A 12 -2.12 31.13 20.65
C PHE A 12 -3.64 31.03 20.59
N LEU A 13 -4.20 29.91 20.13
CA LEU A 13 -5.64 29.78 19.97
C LEU A 13 -6.17 28.59 20.74
N SER A 14 -7.28 28.80 21.47
CA SER A 14 -8.03 27.70 22.07
C SER A 14 -8.59 26.78 20.99
N PRO A 15 -8.58 25.45 21.21
CA PRO A 15 -9.16 24.49 20.28
C PRO A 15 -10.62 24.86 19.99
N ASP A 16 -11.03 24.67 18.74
CA ASP A 16 -12.40 24.87 18.26
C ASP A 16 -12.97 26.29 18.43
N SER A 17 -12.15 27.29 18.77
CA SER A 17 -12.58 28.70 18.69
C SER A 17 -12.89 29.07 17.24
N ARG A 18 -13.85 30.00 17.01
CA ARG A 18 -14.20 30.48 15.65
C ARG A 18 -12.97 30.94 14.84
N LEU A 19 -11.99 31.53 15.50
CA LEU A 19 -10.76 31.98 14.86
C LEU A 19 -9.84 30.78 14.50
N GLU A 20 -9.74 29.79 15.37
CA GLU A 20 -8.98 28.54 15.11
C GLU A 20 -9.61 27.77 13.94
N LEU A 21 -10.92 27.59 13.94
CA LEU A 21 -11.66 26.93 12.86
C LEU A 21 -11.49 27.69 11.53
N GLY A 22 -11.57 29.01 11.54
CA GLY A 22 -11.32 29.84 10.35
C GLY A 22 -9.90 29.69 9.82
N LEU A 23 -8.89 29.72 10.68
CA LEU A 23 -7.48 29.53 10.30
C LEU A 23 -7.21 28.07 9.86
N ARG A 24 -7.86 27.11 10.46
CA ARG A 24 -7.78 25.70 10.06
C ARG A 24 -8.35 25.52 8.64
N THR A 25 -9.52 26.10 8.37
CA THR A 25 -10.14 26.08 7.03
C THR A 25 -9.24 26.76 5.98
N LEU A 26 -8.71 27.94 6.29
CA LEU A 26 -7.78 28.65 5.40
C LEU A 26 -6.51 27.84 5.16
N TYR A 27 -5.95 27.24 6.21
CA TYR A 27 -4.78 26.38 6.10
C TYR A 27 -5.05 25.17 5.18
N HIS A 28 -6.21 24.51 5.32
CA HIS A 28 -6.59 23.41 4.44
C HIS A 28 -6.80 23.86 3.00
N LYS A 29 -7.44 25.02 2.77
CA LYS A 29 -7.59 25.61 1.43
C LYS A 29 -6.24 25.90 0.78
N ILE A 30 -5.28 26.49 1.52
CA ILE A 30 -3.93 26.76 1.01
C ILE A 30 -3.21 25.46 0.65
N LEU A 31 -3.29 24.44 1.52
CA LEU A 31 -2.66 23.14 1.27
C LEU A 31 -3.28 22.37 0.11
N ALA A 32 -4.52 22.65 -0.24
CA ALA A 32 -5.18 22.06 -1.39
C ALA A 32 -4.78 22.72 -2.72
N THR A 33 -3.98 23.79 -2.70
CA THR A 33 -3.50 24.43 -3.92
C THR A 33 -2.43 23.61 -4.62
N ARG A 34 -2.42 23.63 -5.96
CA ARG A 34 -1.40 23.00 -6.79
C ARG A 34 0.01 23.51 -6.45
N LEU A 35 0.15 24.80 -6.13
CA LEU A 35 1.45 25.38 -5.75
C LEU A 35 1.98 24.79 -4.43
N ALA A 36 1.12 24.68 -3.42
CA ALA A 36 1.51 24.09 -2.14
C ALA A 36 1.92 22.62 -2.30
N PHE A 37 1.22 21.86 -3.16
CA PHE A 37 1.59 20.52 -3.52
C PHE A 37 2.98 20.47 -4.17
N LEU A 38 3.24 21.27 -5.19
CA LEU A 38 4.54 21.30 -5.89
C LEU A 38 5.71 21.60 -4.94
N VAL A 39 5.51 22.52 -3.99
CA VAL A 39 6.52 22.80 -2.95
C VAL A 39 6.74 21.60 -2.04
N GLN A 40 5.68 20.90 -1.64
CA GLN A 40 5.79 19.72 -0.79
C GLN A 40 6.48 18.55 -1.51
N ASP A 41 6.14 18.30 -2.78
CA ASP A 41 6.78 17.28 -3.62
C ASP A 41 8.28 17.59 -3.82
N TRP A 42 8.61 18.84 -4.14
CA TRP A 42 10.02 19.26 -4.25
C TRP A 42 10.79 19.06 -2.93
N LEU A 43 10.17 19.40 -1.78
CA LEU A 43 10.76 19.16 -0.47
C LEU A 43 10.92 17.66 -0.17
N ALA A 44 9.97 16.82 -0.59
CA ALA A 44 10.05 15.38 -0.45
C ALA A 44 11.24 14.81 -1.24
N LYS A 45 11.36 15.14 -2.52
CA LYS A 45 12.48 14.73 -3.37
C LYS A 45 13.83 15.25 -2.87
N ARG A 46 13.87 16.50 -2.36
CA ARG A 46 15.09 17.06 -1.74
C ARG A 46 15.45 16.34 -0.43
N SER A 47 14.44 15.91 0.36
CA SER A 47 14.69 15.17 1.60
C SER A 47 15.36 13.83 1.34
N TYR A 48 14.95 13.13 0.25
CA TYR A 48 15.59 11.88 -0.15
C TYR A 48 17.08 12.06 -0.47
N ARG A 49 17.46 13.08 -1.24
CA ARG A 49 18.87 13.37 -1.53
C ARG A 49 19.72 13.61 -0.28
N LYS A 50 19.15 14.27 0.75
CA LYS A 50 19.81 14.45 2.05
C LYS A 50 19.90 13.15 2.84
N TRP A 51 18.80 12.40 2.86
CA TRP A 51 18.70 11.11 3.53
C TRP A 51 19.69 10.11 2.94
N ARG A 52 19.75 10.02 1.61
CA ARG A 52 20.67 9.16 0.86
C ARG A 52 22.13 9.41 1.26
N ARG A 53 22.56 10.67 1.27
CA ARG A 53 23.91 11.04 1.70
C ARG A 53 24.23 10.64 3.14
N LYS A 54 23.25 10.71 4.04
CA LYS A 54 23.44 10.37 5.45
C LYS A 54 23.48 8.86 5.69
N HIS A 55 22.73 8.07 4.94
CA HIS A 55 22.53 6.65 5.21
C HIS A 55 23.38 5.72 4.34
N LEU A 56 23.64 6.07 3.08
CA LEU A 56 24.48 5.24 2.20
C LEU A 56 25.99 5.47 2.38
N ASN A 57 26.42 6.59 3.02
CA ASN A 57 27.83 6.86 3.28
C ASN A 57 28.30 6.45 4.69
N ARG A 58 27.47 5.74 5.45
CA ARG A 58 27.89 5.24 6.77
C ARG A 58 28.41 3.81 6.64
N SER A 59 29.74 3.66 6.67
CA SER A 59 30.37 2.41 7.04
C SER A 59 29.95 2.08 8.49
N THR A 60 29.30 0.96 8.69
CA THR A 60 29.00 0.46 10.05
C THR A 60 30.26 -0.14 10.63
N ASN A 61 30.84 0.53 11.62
CA ASN A 61 32.11 0.12 12.26
C ASN A 61 31.93 -0.96 13.33
N HIS A 62 31.01 -1.88 13.24
CA HIS A 62 30.97 -3.02 14.15
C HIS A 62 30.47 -4.26 13.39
N VAL A 63 31.39 -5.14 13.06
CA VAL A 63 31.12 -6.55 12.82
C VAL A 63 31.22 -7.20 14.20
N ASP A 64 30.08 -7.50 14.82
CA ASP A 64 30.07 -8.44 15.93
C ASP A 64 30.55 -9.80 15.38
N ASP A 65 31.34 -10.55 16.14
CA ASP A 65 31.88 -11.86 15.77
C ASP A 65 30.73 -12.87 15.56
N PHE A 66 30.21 -12.94 14.34
CA PHE A 66 29.26 -13.98 13.94
C PHE A 66 30.02 -15.28 13.67
N GLN A 67 29.72 -16.32 14.42
CA GLN A 67 30.49 -17.58 14.38
C GLN A 67 30.22 -18.45 13.15
N GLU A 68 29.04 -18.37 12.53
CA GLU A 68 28.71 -19.09 11.27
C GLU A 68 27.77 -18.29 10.39
N ILE A 69 28.31 -17.83 9.27
CA ILE A 69 27.58 -17.04 8.27
C ILE A 69 27.10 -17.97 7.14
N PRO A 70 25.76 -18.18 6.85
CA PRO A 70 25.30 -18.96 5.70
C PRO A 70 25.87 -18.38 4.39
N LEU A 71 26.34 -19.25 3.53
CA LEU A 71 26.85 -18.84 2.23
C LEU A 71 25.71 -18.24 1.39
N VAL A 72 25.91 -17.06 0.82
CA VAL A 72 24.98 -16.40 -0.10
C VAL A 72 25.54 -16.46 -1.52
N THR A 73 24.78 -17.03 -2.46
CA THR A 73 25.11 -17.07 -3.88
C THR A 73 24.43 -15.92 -4.63
N PHE A 74 25.22 -15.06 -5.25
CA PHE A 74 24.72 -14.02 -6.16
C PHE A 74 24.73 -14.56 -7.60
N VAL A 75 23.55 -14.70 -8.19
CA VAL A 75 23.36 -15.12 -9.59
C VAL A 75 23.24 -13.87 -10.45
N LEU A 76 24.34 -13.52 -11.12
CA LEU A 76 24.46 -12.29 -11.92
C LEU A 76 24.08 -12.52 -13.38
N PHE A 77 22.99 -11.93 -13.82
CA PHE A 77 22.53 -11.93 -15.21
C PHE A 77 23.35 -10.95 -16.07
N CYS A 78 24.03 -11.48 -17.07
CA CYS A 78 24.93 -10.76 -17.96
C CYS A 78 24.63 -11.09 -19.44
N PRO A 79 23.51 -10.60 -20.02
CA PRO A 79 23.13 -10.94 -21.40
C PRO A 79 24.15 -10.50 -22.47
N GLU A 80 24.87 -9.42 -22.17
CA GLU A 80 25.93 -8.88 -23.06
C GLU A 80 27.35 -9.36 -22.65
N GLY A 81 27.44 -10.38 -21.78
CA GLY A 81 28.69 -10.80 -21.17
C GLY A 81 29.23 -9.85 -20.10
N LEU A 82 30.56 -9.86 -19.91
CA LEU A 82 31.21 -9.10 -18.84
C LEU A 82 31.45 -7.62 -19.20
N THR A 83 30.39 -6.87 -19.28
CA THR A 83 30.45 -5.41 -19.49
C THR A 83 31.04 -4.68 -18.27
N PRO A 84 31.45 -3.40 -18.40
CA PRO A 84 31.82 -2.57 -17.24
C PRO A 84 30.75 -2.51 -16.16
N LYS A 85 29.46 -2.57 -16.55
CA LYS A 85 28.34 -2.64 -15.62
C LYS A 85 28.35 -3.93 -14.80
N ALA A 86 28.56 -5.08 -15.46
CA ALA A 86 28.68 -6.37 -14.78
C ALA A 86 29.87 -6.40 -13.82
N GLN A 87 31.02 -5.84 -14.23
CA GLN A 87 32.20 -5.73 -13.37
C GLN A 87 31.94 -4.85 -12.14
N ALA A 88 31.22 -3.74 -12.30
CA ALA A 88 30.84 -2.86 -11.19
C ALA A 88 29.91 -3.59 -10.20
N THR A 89 28.98 -4.40 -10.69
CA THR A 89 28.10 -5.24 -9.82
C THR A 89 28.94 -6.25 -9.04
N ILE A 90 29.84 -6.99 -9.71
CA ILE A 90 30.76 -7.96 -9.05
C ILE A 90 31.57 -7.26 -7.95
N GLN A 91 32.12 -6.08 -8.26
CA GLN A 91 32.92 -5.31 -7.30
C GLN A 91 32.08 -4.89 -6.10
N SER A 92 30.83 -4.46 -6.30
CA SER A 92 29.94 -4.09 -5.18
C SER A 92 29.63 -5.28 -4.27
N ILE A 93 29.41 -6.47 -4.85
CA ILE A 93 29.20 -7.71 -4.09
C ILE A 93 30.46 -8.07 -3.28
N LYS A 94 31.65 -7.96 -3.90
CA LYS A 94 32.91 -8.27 -3.24
C LYS A 94 33.27 -7.31 -2.10
N ASN A 95 32.79 -6.08 -2.18
CA ASN A 95 33.03 -5.08 -1.14
C ASN A 95 32.09 -5.22 0.07
N LEU A 96 31.06 -6.07 0.00
CA LEU A 96 30.19 -6.35 1.15
C LEU A 96 31.01 -6.96 2.29
N GLN A 97 30.75 -6.54 3.52
CA GLN A 97 31.35 -7.12 4.72
C GLN A 97 30.83 -8.55 4.96
N GLY A 98 31.70 -9.43 5.40
CA GLY A 98 31.46 -10.87 5.55
C GLY A 98 32.08 -11.68 4.41
N GLU A 99 32.58 -12.90 4.70
CA GLU A 99 33.31 -13.71 3.70
C GLU A 99 32.44 -14.74 2.97
N SER A 100 31.26 -15.06 3.50
CA SER A 100 30.39 -16.14 3.01
C SER A 100 29.56 -15.73 1.79
N ARG A 101 30.22 -15.50 0.66
CA ARG A 101 29.55 -15.17 -0.61
C ARG A 101 30.24 -15.78 -1.80
N GLU A 102 29.45 -16.20 -2.78
CA GLU A 102 29.94 -16.59 -4.12
C GLU A 102 29.17 -15.83 -5.20
N VAL A 103 29.76 -15.75 -6.40
CA VAL A 103 29.12 -15.15 -7.58
C VAL A 103 29.10 -16.17 -8.69
N ILE A 104 27.93 -16.41 -9.28
CA ILE A 104 27.71 -17.22 -10.48
C ILE A 104 27.30 -16.28 -11.60
N LEU A 105 27.86 -16.45 -12.78
CA LEU A 105 27.46 -15.69 -13.97
C LEU A 105 26.39 -16.47 -14.74
N PHE A 106 25.26 -15.84 -14.98
CA PHE A 106 24.25 -16.33 -15.93
C PHE A 106 24.36 -15.52 -17.23
N VAL A 107 24.83 -16.19 -18.28
CA VAL A 107 25.08 -15.60 -19.60
C VAL A 107 24.29 -16.40 -20.64
N PRO A 108 23.08 -15.97 -21.02
CA PRO A 108 22.24 -16.71 -21.96
C PRO A 108 22.84 -16.70 -23.38
N GLY A 109 22.79 -17.86 -24.06
CA GLY A 109 23.23 -18.01 -25.45
C GLY A 109 24.75 -18.06 -25.65
N GLU A 110 25.18 -17.96 -26.90
CA GLU A 110 26.60 -17.91 -27.27
C GLU A 110 27.11 -16.47 -27.26
N VAL A 111 28.03 -16.16 -26.34
CA VAL A 111 28.67 -14.83 -26.26
C VAL A 111 29.94 -14.84 -27.09
N GLN A 112 30.08 -13.84 -27.96
CA GLN A 112 31.22 -13.70 -28.89
C GLN A 112 32.59 -13.47 -28.20
N ASN A 113 32.66 -13.22 -26.89
CA ASN A 113 33.88 -12.86 -26.16
C ASN A 113 34.17 -13.82 -24.98
N GLN A 114 34.38 -15.11 -25.27
CA GLN A 114 34.69 -16.13 -24.25
C GLN A 114 35.99 -15.82 -23.47
N ASP A 115 37.01 -15.26 -24.12
CA ASP A 115 38.32 -14.95 -23.48
C ASP A 115 38.21 -13.93 -22.35
N ASN A 116 37.32 -12.95 -22.48
CA ASN A 116 37.05 -11.99 -21.41
C ASN A 116 36.36 -12.64 -20.18
N ILE A 117 35.55 -13.65 -20.41
CA ILE A 117 34.86 -14.37 -19.31
C ILE A 117 35.89 -15.14 -18.48
N PHE A 118 36.83 -15.88 -19.12
CA PHE A 118 37.88 -16.63 -18.40
C PHE A 118 38.83 -15.72 -17.62
N ALA A 119 39.24 -14.58 -18.22
CA ALA A 119 40.10 -13.62 -17.54
C ALA A 119 39.45 -13.03 -16.26
N VAL A 120 38.16 -12.75 -16.29
CA VAL A 120 37.44 -12.21 -15.13
C VAL A 120 37.10 -13.30 -14.11
N GLN A 121 36.81 -14.54 -14.56
CA GLN A 121 36.68 -15.69 -13.65
C GLN A 121 37.95 -15.86 -12.82
N ALA A 122 39.14 -15.84 -13.49
CA ALA A 122 40.42 -15.94 -12.79
C ALA A 122 40.66 -14.74 -11.84
N LYS A 123 40.41 -13.51 -12.32
CA LYS A 123 40.61 -12.28 -11.53
C LYS A 123 39.72 -12.20 -10.29
N TYR A 124 38.49 -12.66 -10.40
CA TYR A 124 37.50 -12.49 -9.34
C TYR A 124 37.11 -13.78 -8.63
N ASN A 125 37.74 -14.92 -8.95
CA ASN A 125 37.42 -16.25 -8.42
C ASN A 125 35.92 -16.56 -8.52
N ILE A 126 35.36 -16.35 -9.73
CA ILE A 126 33.95 -16.54 -10.03
C ILE A 126 33.74 -17.97 -10.53
N ARG A 127 32.71 -18.65 -10.04
CA ARG A 127 32.33 -20.00 -10.49
C ARG A 127 31.59 -20.00 -11.82
N PRO A 128 31.23 -21.17 -12.39
CA PRO A 128 30.99 -21.36 -13.80
C PRO A 128 29.88 -20.48 -14.36
N VAL A 129 29.97 -20.22 -15.67
CA VAL A 129 28.96 -19.56 -16.46
C VAL A 129 27.82 -20.53 -16.71
N VAL A 130 26.62 -20.19 -16.28
CA VAL A 130 25.39 -20.92 -16.60
C VAL A 130 24.76 -20.29 -17.85
N ARG A 131 24.26 -21.11 -18.76
CA ARG A 131 23.68 -20.64 -20.05
C ARG A 131 22.17 -20.76 -20.09
N HIS A 132 21.59 -21.65 -19.31
CA HIS A 132 20.15 -21.88 -19.21
C HIS A 132 19.67 -21.59 -17.81
N ILE A 133 18.53 -20.93 -17.71
CA ILE A 133 17.98 -20.50 -16.40
C ILE A 133 17.58 -21.70 -15.52
N GLU A 134 17.18 -22.80 -16.13
CA GLU A 134 16.85 -24.05 -15.48
C GLU A 134 18.04 -24.67 -14.73
N ASP A 135 19.26 -24.49 -15.23
CA ASP A 135 20.48 -25.07 -14.64
C ASP A 135 21.04 -24.23 -13.48
N VAL A 136 20.52 -23.03 -13.28
CA VAL A 136 21.07 -22.09 -12.28
C VAL A 136 21.04 -22.69 -10.87
N LEU A 137 19.93 -23.29 -10.47
CA LEU A 137 19.78 -23.83 -9.12
C LEU A 137 20.61 -25.09 -8.85
N ASP A 138 21.04 -25.79 -9.89
CA ASP A 138 21.88 -27.00 -9.76
C ASP A 138 23.32 -26.66 -9.35
N VAL A 139 23.78 -25.45 -9.70
CA VAL A 139 25.15 -25.00 -9.44
C VAL A 139 25.28 -24.08 -8.22
N VAL A 140 24.15 -23.63 -7.62
CA VAL A 140 24.14 -22.80 -6.42
C VAL A 140 24.54 -23.62 -5.19
N ASN A 141 25.60 -23.17 -4.48
CA ASN A 141 26.04 -23.82 -3.23
C ASN A 141 25.57 -23.07 -1.97
N GLY A 142 25.19 -21.79 -2.10
CA GLY A 142 24.73 -20.98 -0.98
C GLY A 142 23.45 -21.52 -0.36
N GLU A 143 23.34 -21.43 0.95
CA GLU A 143 22.07 -21.66 1.64
C GLU A 143 20.99 -20.67 1.21
N PHE A 144 21.43 -19.47 0.84
CA PHE A 144 20.57 -18.43 0.25
C PHE A 144 21.15 -17.96 -1.08
N LEU A 145 20.28 -17.48 -1.95
CA LEU A 145 20.64 -16.91 -3.24
C LEU A 145 19.98 -15.56 -3.48
N VAL A 146 20.63 -14.76 -4.32
CA VAL A 146 20.13 -13.46 -4.80
C VAL A 146 20.24 -13.43 -6.33
N PHE A 147 19.13 -13.23 -7.02
CA PHE A 147 19.16 -12.89 -8.44
C PHE A 147 19.50 -11.42 -8.61
N CYS A 148 20.45 -11.07 -9.50
CA CYS A 148 20.81 -9.69 -9.78
C CYS A 148 21.18 -9.51 -11.26
N ALA A 149 21.15 -8.27 -11.75
CA ALA A 149 21.46 -7.94 -13.13
C ALA A 149 22.70 -7.05 -13.23
N ALA A 150 23.38 -7.09 -14.36
CA ALA A 150 24.54 -6.24 -14.65
C ALA A 150 24.16 -4.75 -14.52
N GLY A 151 24.78 -4.04 -13.60
CA GLY A 151 24.48 -2.66 -13.23
C GLY A 151 23.82 -2.48 -11.86
N ASP A 152 23.28 -3.56 -11.29
CA ASP A 152 22.83 -3.52 -9.88
C ASP A 152 24.04 -3.32 -8.95
N GLN A 153 23.83 -2.62 -7.84
CA GLN A 153 24.85 -2.43 -6.81
C GLN A 153 24.31 -2.75 -5.43
N PHE A 154 25.12 -3.36 -4.61
CA PHE A 154 24.79 -3.76 -3.26
C PHE A 154 25.62 -2.98 -2.24
N TYR A 155 25.03 -2.70 -1.08
CA TYR A 155 25.61 -1.85 -0.05
C TYR A 155 25.73 -2.58 1.28
N ASP A 156 26.79 -2.26 2.02
CA ASP A 156 26.84 -2.59 3.43
C ASP A 156 25.71 -1.85 4.19
N PRO A 157 25.13 -2.47 5.18
CA PRO A 157 25.41 -3.79 5.75
C PRO A 157 24.45 -4.93 5.30
N LEU A 158 24.31 -5.18 4.01
CA LEU A 158 23.34 -6.17 3.47
C LEU A 158 23.47 -7.53 4.18
N LEU A 159 24.65 -8.15 4.11
CA LEU A 159 24.86 -9.49 4.67
C LEU A 159 24.69 -9.53 6.20
N ILE A 160 25.16 -8.51 6.90
CA ILE A 160 25.01 -8.41 8.36
C ILE A 160 23.53 -8.32 8.76
N ARG A 161 22.75 -7.47 8.08
CA ARG A 161 21.31 -7.34 8.35
C ARG A 161 20.53 -8.60 8.01
N PHE A 162 20.92 -9.25 6.92
CA PHE A 162 20.38 -10.54 6.55
C PHE A 162 20.58 -11.58 7.66
N TYR A 163 21.80 -11.69 8.17
CA TYR A 163 22.14 -12.60 9.28
C TYR A 163 21.25 -12.39 10.49
N GLN A 164 21.21 -11.14 10.96
CA GLN A 164 20.39 -10.76 12.11
C GLN A 164 18.91 -11.14 11.92
N SER A 165 18.44 -11.17 10.68
CA SER A 165 17.06 -11.56 10.38
C SER A 165 16.87 -13.07 10.43
N VAL A 166 17.78 -13.86 9.86
CA VAL A 166 17.71 -15.32 9.85
C VAL A 166 17.99 -15.91 11.24
N GLU A 167 18.92 -15.31 11.99
CA GLU A 167 19.19 -15.70 13.39
C GLU A 167 17.95 -15.52 14.27
N LYS A 168 17.23 -14.43 14.07
CA LYS A 168 15.99 -14.14 14.80
C LYS A 168 14.85 -15.07 14.43
N ASP A 169 14.76 -15.49 13.17
CA ASP A 169 13.72 -16.36 12.64
C ASP A 169 14.28 -17.24 11.51
N SER A 170 14.65 -18.47 11.84
CA SER A 170 15.20 -19.45 10.90
C SER A 170 14.17 -20.00 9.90
N SER A 171 12.89 -19.75 10.09
CA SER A 171 11.81 -20.22 9.19
C SER A 171 11.64 -19.34 7.94
N ILE A 172 12.38 -18.24 7.83
CA ILE A 172 12.27 -17.32 6.71
C ILE A 172 12.83 -17.94 5.42
N ASP A 173 12.00 -17.94 4.37
CA ASP A 173 12.38 -18.42 3.03
C ASP A 173 12.76 -17.28 2.08
N LEU A 174 12.23 -16.06 2.30
CA LEU A 174 12.54 -14.88 1.48
C LEU A 174 12.66 -13.62 2.33
N ILE A 175 13.75 -12.87 2.10
CA ILE A 175 13.96 -11.55 2.71
C ILE A 175 14.07 -10.50 1.62
N TYR A 176 13.22 -9.46 1.69
CA TYR A 176 13.31 -8.30 0.82
C TYR A 176 13.72 -7.05 1.62
N TYR A 177 14.15 -6.02 0.92
CA TYR A 177 14.67 -4.79 1.51
C TYR A 177 14.44 -3.59 0.59
N ASP A 178 14.58 -2.37 1.12
CA ASP A 178 14.46 -1.15 0.34
C ASP A 178 15.57 -1.04 -0.70
N CYS A 179 15.23 -0.50 -1.86
CA CYS A 179 16.19 -0.25 -2.93
C CYS A 179 16.01 1.15 -3.54
N GLU A 180 16.99 1.60 -4.29
CA GLU A 180 16.84 2.72 -5.20
C GLU A 180 16.96 2.25 -6.65
N TYR A 181 16.45 3.03 -7.57
CA TYR A 181 16.54 2.77 -9.00
C TYR A 181 16.69 4.07 -9.78
N PHE A 182 17.24 3.97 -10.98
CA PHE A 182 17.31 5.13 -11.87
C PHE A 182 16.00 5.27 -12.62
N ASP A 183 15.28 6.36 -12.38
CA ASP A 183 14.07 6.69 -13.12
C ASP A 183 14.45 7.42 -14.42
N ILE A 184 14.26 6.75 -15.55
CA ILE A 184 14.60 7.26 -16.89
C ILE A 184 13.78 8.51 -17.20
N THR A 185 12.54 8.59 -16.71
CA THR A 185 11.61 9.71 -17.00
C THR A 185 12.09 11.01 -16.34
N SER A 186 12.50 10.94 -15.09
CA SER A 186 12.99 12.11 -14.34
C SER A 186 14.51 12.31 -14.44
N GLY A 187 15.26 11.31 -14.93
CA GLY A 187 16.72 11.30 -14.94
C GLY A 187 17.34 11.30 -13.54
N GLN A 188 16.63 10.82 -12.53
CA GLN A 188 17.06 10.88 -11.13
C GLN A 188 17.03 9.50 -10.46
N MET A 189 17.87 9.36 -9.43
CA MET A 189 17.76 8.21 -8.52
C MET A 189 16.53 8.38 -7.63
N MET A 190 15.65 7.38 -7.67
CA MET A 190 14.43 7.33 -6.89
C MET A 190 14.46 6.17 -5.90
N PRO A 191 14.01 6.36 -4.67
CA PRO A 191 13.87 5.27 -3.72
C PRO A 191 12.64 4.43 -4.03
N HIS A 192 12.73 3.15 -3.70
CA HIS A 192 11.60 2.26 -3.53
C HIS A 192 11.59 1.79 -2.07
N PHE A 193 10.94 2.56 -1.22
CA PHE A 193 10.65 2.17 0.16
C PHE A 193 9.51 1.16 0.16
N LYS A 194 9.80 -0.02 0.64
CA LYS A 194 8.88 -1.16 0.62
C LYS A 194 8.04 -1.23 1.90
N PRO A 195 6.86 -1.85 1.88
CA PRO A 195 6.09 -2.09 3.10
C PRO A 195 6.87 -3.02 4.04
N GLY A 196 6.81 -2.76 5.35
CA GLY A 196 7.46 -3.63 6.34
C GLY A 196 6.78 -4.99 6.45
N LYS A 197 5.44 -5.03 6.34
CA LYS A 197 4.66 -6.26 6.24
C LYS A 197 4.45 -6.64 4.77
N PHE A 198 4.58 -7.91 4.47
CA PHE A 198 4.35 -8.41 3.11
C PHE A 198 2.95 -8.05 2.58
N SER A 199 2.91 -7.51 1.36
CA SER A 199 1.73 -6.99 0.66
C SER A 199 1.53 -7.74 -0.67
N PRO A 200 0.77 -8.86 -0.69
CA PRO A 200 0.58 -9.68 -1.88
C PRO A 200 -0.06 -8.90 -3.03
N GLU A 201 -0.99 -8.01 -2.74
CA GLU A 201 -1.70 -7.24 -3.76
C GLU A 201 -0.78 -6.20 -4.42
N LEU A 202 0.18 -5.61 -3.68
CA LEU A 202 1.21 -4.74 -4.25
C LEU A 202 2.14 -5.51 -5.20
N LEU A 203 2.42 -6.79 -4.88
CA LEU A 203 3.25 -7.64 -5.73
C LEU A 203 2.68 -7.80 -7.15
N LEU A 204 1.36 -7.68 -7.31
CA LEU A 204 0.71 -7.71 -8.63
C LEU A 204 0.95 -6.45 -9.47
N SER A 205 1.38 -5.36 -8.87
CA SER A 205 1.72 -4.11 -9.56
C SER A 205 3.22 -3.99 -9.87
N VAL A 206 4.06 -4.51 -8.99
CA VAL A 206 5.51 -4.42 -9.07
C VAL A 206 6.14 -5.60 -8.34
N ASN A 207 7.14 -6.25 -8.95
CA ASN A 207 7.94 -7.25 -8.23
C ASN A 207 8.89 -6.56 -7.24
N TYR A 208 8.34 -6.11 -6.11
CA TYR A 208 9.13 -5.46 -5.07
C TYR A 208 9.97 -6.46 -4.23
N LEU A 209 9.77 -7.77 -4.43
CA LEU A 209 10.61 -8.82 -3.86
C LEU A 209 11.89 -9.06 -4.67
N SER A 210 12.01 -8.46 -5.86
CA SER A 210 13.19 -8.59 -6.72
C SER A 210 14.48 -8.25 -5.99
N ARG A 211 15.56 -8.97 -6.30
CA ARG A 211 16.87 -8.91 -5.62
C ARG A 211 16.79 -9.30 -4.13
N GLY A 212 15.70 -9.93 -3.69
CA GLY A 212 15.60 -10.48 -2.34
C GLY A 212 16.53 -11.67 -2.13
N LEU A 213 16.86 -11.94 -0.87
CA LEU A 213 17.59 -13.15 -0.47
C LEU A 213 16.57 -14.29 -0.33
N ILE A 214 16.77 -15.35 -1.08
CA ILE A 214 15.84 -16.48 -1.19
C ILE A 214 16.56 -17.73 -0.66
N ARG A 215 15.91 -18.49 0.24
CA ARG A 215 16.44 -19.79 0.68
C ARG A 215 16.52 -20.74 -0.51
N THR A 216 17.69 -21.28 -0.78
CA THR A 216 17.97 -22.09 -1.98
C THR A 216 17.09 -23.32 -2.08
N ASP A 217 16.87 -24.03 -0.97
CA ASP A 217 16.01 -25.22 -0.97
C ASP A 217 14.54 -24.88 -1.21
N ALA A 218 14.07 -23.76 -0.67
CA ALA A 218 12.71 -23.26 -0.98
C ALA A 218 12.58 -22.89 -2.47
N ALA A 219 13.60 -22.25 -3.06
CA ALA A 219 13.63 -21.95 -4.49
C ALA A 219 13.59 -23.23 -5.34
N ARG A 220 14.40 -24.25 -5.01
CA ARG A 220 14.40 -25.56 -5.70
C ARG A 220 13.02 -26.24 -5.65
N GLN A 221 12.38 -26.25 -4.48
CA GLN A 221 11.03 -26.81 -4.32
C GLN A 221 9.99 -26.08 -5.17
N VAL A 222 10.10 -24.76 -5.26
CA VAL A 222 9.18 -23.92 -6.05
C VAL A 222 9.38 -24.17 -7.55
N VAL A 223 10.63 -24.15 -8.01
CA VAL A 223 10.99 -24.31 -9.42
C VAL A 223 10.55 -25.68 -9.97
N ALA A 224 10.64 -26.75 -9.17
CA ALA A 224 10.15 -28.06 -9.56
C ALA A 224 8.63 -28.11 -9.86
N ASN A 225 7.86 -27.10 -9.46
CA ASN A 225 6.40 -27.05 -9.54
C ASN A 225 5.85 -25.92 -10.42
N ILE A 226 6.71 -25.22 -11.17
CA ILE A 226 6.29 -24.15 -12.09
C ILE A 226 6.90 -24.33 -13.47
N GLU A 227 6.19 -23.86 -14.50
CA GLU A 227 6.79 -23.69 -15.83
C GLU A 227 7.72 -22.49 -15.82
N LEU A 228 8.98 -22.72 -16.19
CA LEU A 228 10.03 -21.71 -16.11
C LEU A 228 9.98 -20.74 -17.30
N PRO A 229 9.84 -19.42 -17.06
CA PRO A 229 10.03 -18.42 -18.10
C PRO A 229 11.50 -18.37 -18.56
N LYS A 230 11.73 -18.15 -19.84
CA LYS A 230 13.09 -17.96 -20.40
C LYS A 230 13.68 -16.58 -20.07
N ASN A 231 12.82 -15.59 -19.90
CA ASN A 231 13.21 -14.24 -19.51
C ASN A 231 13.62 -14.23 -18.03
N PHE A 232 14.81 -13.69 -17.75
CA PHE A 232 15.37 -13.64 -16.39
C PHE A 232 14.45 -12.92 -15.37
N PHE A 233 13.91 -11.77 -15.74
CA PHE A 233 13.02 -11.00 -14.85
C PHE A 233 11.67 -11.68 -14.65
N ALA A 234 11.18 -12.35 -15.69
CA ALA A 234 9.97 -13.15 -15.61
C ALA A 234 10.16 -14.39 -14.74
N PHE A 235 11.33 -15.04 -14.80
CA PHE A 235 11.70 -16.15 -13.92
C PHE A 235 11.75 -15.70 -12.44
N GLU A 236 12.49 -14.62 -12.15
CA GLU A 236 12.57 -14.05 -10.80
C GLU A 236 11.17 -13.70 -10.26
N TYR A 237 10.30 -13.17 -11.12
CA TYR A 237 8.94 -12.82 -10.73
C TYR A 237 8.06 -14.05 -10.51
N ALA A 238 8.16 -15.08 -11.35
CA ALA A 238 7.44 -16.34 -11.17
C ALA A 238 7.80 -17.00 -9.84
N LEU A 239 9.09 -17.00 -9.50
CA LEU A 239 9.60 -17.49 -8.23
C LEU A 239 9.03 -16.68 -7.05
N ALA A 240 9.09 -15.35 -7.10
CA ALA A 240 8.56 -14.46 -6.08
C ALA A 240 7.05 -14.66 -5.86
N LEU A 241 6.26 -14.75 -6.95
CA LEU A 241 4.82 -15.00 -6.89
C LEU A 241 4.50 -16.37 -6.28
N LYS A 242 5.27 -17.41 -6.63
CA LYS A 242 5.03 -18.75 -6.06
C LYS A 242 5.41 -18.82 -4.58
N MET A 243 6.51 -18.20 -4.19
CA MET A 243 6.92 -18.10 -2.78
C MET A 243 5.90 -17.29 -1.96
N SER A 244 5.26 -16.30 -2.58
CA SER A 244 4.24 -15.47 -1.93
C SER A 244 2.99 -16.24 -1.47
N GLU A 245 2.79 -17.47 -1.95
CA GLU A 245 1.72 -18.35 -1.48
C GLU A 245 1.93 -18.77 0.00
N LYS A 246 3.17 -18.66 0.53
CA LYS A 246 3.54 -18.92 1.93
C LYS A 246 3.77 -17.61 2.68
N LEU A 247 2.71 -16.93 3.07
CA LEU A 247 2.74 -15.55 3.61
C LEU A 247 3.62 -15.35 4.85
N ASN A 248 3.84 -16.38 5.66
CA ASN A 248 4.58 -16.28 6.92
C ASN A 248 6.09 -16.49 6.77
N SER A 249 6.58 -16.92 5.60
CA SER A 249 8.00 -17.17 5.35
C SER A 249 8.71 -15.97 4.65
N ILE A 250 8.05 -14.82 4.55
CA ILE A 250 8.56 -13.63 3.88
C ILE A 250 8.78 -12.51 4.89
N SER A 251 9.99 -11.96 4.94
CA SER A 251 10.37 -10.89 5.88
C SER A 251 10.95 -9.67 5.16
N CYS A 252 10.91 -8.52 5.82
CA CYS A 252 11.44 -7.25 5.34
C CYS A 252 12.59 -6.75 6.20
N ILE A 253 13.69 -6.36 5.56
CA ILE A 253 14.71 -5.51 6.18
C ILE A 253 14.44 -4.06 5.74
N PRO A 254 13.91 -3.19 6.60
CA PRO A 254 13.61 -1.81 6.23
C PRO A 254 14.90 -0.97 6.17
N SER A 255 15.73 -1.26 5.17
CA SER A 255 17.01 -0.58 4.93
C SER A 255 17.30 -0.53 3.44
N MET A 256 17.88 0.58 2.98
CA MET A 256 18.31 0.78 1.60
C MET A 256 19.62 0.01 1.37
N LEU A 257 19.54 -1.16 0.73
CA LEU A 257 20.66 -2.09 0.62
C LEU A 257 21.10 -2.37 -0.83
N SER A 258 20.37 -1.84 -1.82
CA SER A 258 20.81 -1.94 -3.23
C SER A 258 20.36 -0.76 -4.08
N THR A 259 21.08 -0.55 -5.20
CA THR A 259 20.59 0.16 -6.38
C THR A 259 20.29 -0.87 -7.45
N GLN A 260 19.09 -0.82 -8.02
CA GLN A 260 18.66 -1.68 -9.12
C GLN A 260 18.64 -0.88 -10.42
N ILE A 261 18.92 -1.54 -11.54
CA ILE A 261 18.91 -0.89 -12.88
C ILE A 261 17.51 -0.39 -13.24
N SER A 262 16.47 -1.08 -12.77
CA SER A 262 15.06 -0.72 -12.99
C SER A 262 14.17 -1.42 -11.98
N LEU A 263 12.95 -0.92 -11.81
CA LEU A 263 11.88 -1.69 -11.16
C LEU A 263 11.30 -2.73 -12.13
N VAL A 264 11.01 -3.91 -11.61
CA VAL A 264 10.32 -4.99 -12.35
C VAL A 264 8.82 -4.75 -12.25
N LEU A 265 8.28 -3.97 -13.21
CA LEU A 265 6.87 -3.59 -13.25
C LEU A 265 6.06 -4.64 -14.02
N SER A 266 4.82 -4.86 -13.64
CA SER A 266 3.89 -5.81 -14.28
C SER A 266 3.37 -5.36 -15.65
N LYS A 267 3.93 -4.31 -16.24
CA LYS A 267 3.53 -3.78 -17.57
C LYS A 267 4.07 -4.55 -18.76
N ASP A 268 5.12 -5.33 -18.58
CA ASP A 268 5.74 -6.14 -19.63
C ASP A 268 4.88 -7.38 -19.92
N ASP A 269 4.80 -7.79 -21.18
CA ASP A 269 3.98 -8.93 -21.62
C ASP A 269 4.42 -10.26 -21.00
N ASP A 270 5.73 -10.49 -20.90
CA ASP A 270 6.27 -11.69 -20.28
C ASP A 270 5.90 -11.74 -18.79
N LEU A 271 5.99 -10.60 -18.11
CA LEU A 271 5.65 -10.48 -16.68
C LEU A 271 4.15 -10.63 -16.45
N ARG A 272 3.30 -10.07 -17.33
CA ARG A 272 1.84 -10.29 -17.30
C ARG A 272 1.49 -11.76 -17.51
N GLY A 273 2.17 -12.44 -18.43
CA GLY A 273 2.01 -13.88 -18.64
C GLY A 273 2.31 -14.70 -17.39
N VAL A 274 3.35 -14.35 -16.65
CA VAL A 274 3.71 -14.98 -15.38
C VAL A 274 2.64 -14.76 -14.31
N ILE A 275 2.15 -13.52 -14.17
CA ILE A 275 1.07 -13.19 -13.24
C ILE A 275 -0.21 -13.96 -13.62
N ALA A 276 -0.56 -14.00 -14.91
CA ALA A 276 -1.73 -14.73 -15.38
C ALA A 276 -1.66 -16.23 -15.03
N LYS A 277 -0.51 -16.88 -15.24
CA LYS A 277 -0.28 -18.28 -14.85
C LYS A 277 -0.40 -18.50 -13.34
N HIS A 278 0.15 -17.60 -12.53
CA HIS A 278 0.05 -17.66 -11.07
C HIS A 278 -1.42 -17.55 -10.61
N LEU A 279 -2.15 -16.57 -11.14
CA LEU A 279 -3.50 -16.25 -10.72
C LEU A 279 -4.58 -17.16 -11.36
N SER A 280 -4.27 -17.84 -12.50
CA SER A 280 -5.22 -18.75 -13.16
C SER A 280 -5.74 -19.85 -12.21
N ARG A 281 -4.87 -20.36 -11.36
CA ARG A 281 -5.23 -21.34 -10.31
C ARG A 281 -6.15 -20.78 -9.23
N GLN A 282 -6.25 -19.46 -9.15
CA GLN A 282 -7.11 -18.76 -8.20
C GLN A 282 -8.41 -18.25 -8.85
N GLY A 283 -8.71 -18.67 -10.08
CA GLY A 283 -9.93 -18.30 -10.80
C GLY A 283 -9.86 -16.99 -11.59
N LEU A 284 -8.64 -16.50 -11.90
CA LEU A 284 -8.47 -15.38 -12.84
C LEU A 284 -9.08 -15.76 -14.20
N VAL A 285 -9.86 -14.85 -14.78
CA VAL A 285 -10.48 -15.02 -16.12
C VAL A 285 -9.68 -14.27 -17.16
N GLU A 286 -9.31 -13.03 -16.86
CA GLU A 286 -8.69 -12.12 -17.81
C GLU A 286 -7.79 -11.11 -17.09
N ILE A 287 -6.75 -10.66 -17.81
CA ILE A 287 -5.97 -9.45 -17.46
C ILE A 287 -6.24 -8.43 -18.54
N SER A 288 -6.93 -7.34 -18.19
CA SER A 288 -7.03 -6.16 -19.05
C SER A 288 -5.90 -5.19 -18.70
N TYR A 289 -5.40 -4.46 -19.69
CA TYR A 289 -4.34 -3.49 -19.47
C TYR A 289 -4.89 -2.07 -19.61
N GLU A 290 -4.77 -1.31 -18.55
CA GLU A 290 -5.16 0.11 -18.56
C GLU A 290 -3.94 0.95 -18.94
N GLU A 291 -3.86 1.33 -20.21
CA GLU A 291 -2.71 2.06 -20.78
C GLU A 291 -2.41 3.35 -20.01
N ARG A 292 -3.45 4.10 -19.62
CA ARG A 292 -3.31 5.36 -18.88
C ARG A 292 -2.61 5.18 -17.54
N LEU A 293 -2.85 4.06 -16.85
CA LEU A 293 -2.23 3.74 -15.57
C LEU A 293 -0.93 2.95 -15.74
N SER A 294 -0.68 2.42 -16.91
CA SER A 294 0.41 1.45 -17.17
C SER A 294 0.38 0.28 -16.19
N LEU A 295 -0.82 -0.21 -15.87
CA LEU A 295 -1.07 -1.20 -14.83
C LEU A 295 -2.06 -2.26 -15.34
N PRO A 296 -1.82 -3.56 -15.07
CA PRO A 296 -2.81 -4.60 -15.34
C PRO A 296 -3.96 -4.53 -14.34
N ARG A 297 -5.17 -4.65 -14.84
CA ARG A 297 -6.38 -4.90 -14.08
C ARG A 297 -6.71 -6.39 -14.18
N PHE A 298 -6.94 -7.03 -13.05
CA PHE A 298 -7.25 -8.45 -12.97
C PHE A 298 -8.76 -8.65 -12.93
N ILE A 299 -9.29 -9.55 -13.76
CA ILE A 299 -10.72 -9.87 -13.83
C ILE A 299 -10.89 -11.31 -13.35
N TRP A 300 -11.58 -11.48 -12.25
CA TRP A 300 -11.79 -12.77 -11.60
C TRP A 300 -13.13 -13.39 -12.01
N LYS A 301 -13.16 -14.71 -12.08
CA LYS A 301 -14.43 -15.43 -12.16
C LYS A 301 -15.14 -15.35 -10.81
N VAL A 302 -16.12 -14.48 -10.74
CA VAL A 302 -16.90 -14.22 -9.54
C VAL A 302 -18.23 -14.94 -9.67
N LYS A 303 -18.63 -15.68 -8.63
CA LYS A 303 -20.04 -16.03 -8.46
C LYS A 303 -20.73 -14.72 -8.07
N ASP A 304 -21.57 -14.21 -8.93
CA ASP A 304 -22.22 -12.91 -8.86
C ASP A 304 -22.92 -12.69 -7.49
N PRO A 305 -22.25 -12.09 -6.47
CA PRO A 305 -22.79 -11.91 -5.15
C PRO A 305 -23.81 -10.77 -5.13
N SER A 306 -24.75 -10.84 -4.22
CA SER A 306 -25.65 -9.72 -3.94
C SER A 306 -24.89 -8.61 -3.20
N VAL A 307 -25.12 -7.35 -3.59
CA VAL A 307 -24.47 -6.17 -2.97
C VAL A 307 -25.54 -5.26 -2.40
N ALA A 308 -25.43 -4.89 -1.13
CA ALA A 308 -26.21 -3.80 -0.54
C ALA A 308 -25.35 -2.53 -0.39
N MET A 309 -25.74 -1.46 -1.06
CA MET A 309 -25.15 -0.13 -0.90
C MET A 309 -25.86 0.60 0.23
N ILE A 310 -25.18 0.86 1.32
CA ILE A 310 -25.72 1.54 2.52
C ILE A 310 -25.35 3.01 2.46
N ILE A 311 -26.35 3.88 2.33
CA ILE A 311 -26.18 5.33 2.20
C ILE A 311 -26.86 6.00 3.40
N LEU A 312 -26.06 6.52 4.33
CA LEU A 312 -26.58 7.29 5.46
C LEU A 312 -26.76 8.75 5.05
N THR A 313 -27.93 9.31 5.33
CA THR A 313 -28.24 10.71 4.94
C THR A 313 -29.23 11.37 5.91
N LYS A 314 -29.28 12.72 5.88
CA LYS A 314 -30.31 13.54 6.52
C LYS A 314 -30.43 14.89 5.80
N ASN A 315 -31.63 15.22 5.30
CA ASN A 315 -31.94 16.51 4.66
C ASN A 315 -31.04 16.87 3.44
N HIS A 316 -30.54 15.87 2.71
CA HIS A 316 -29.58 16.08 1.61
C HIS A 316 -30.05 15.47 0.29
N HIS A 317 -31.32 15.65 -0.08
CA HIS A 317 -31.89 15.05 -1.31
C HIS A 317 -31.04 15.29 -2.58
N GLN A 318 -30.43 16.48 -2.74
CA GLN A 318 -29.62 16.78 -3.92
C GLN A 318 -28.36 15.93 -4.02
N TYR A 319 -27.69 15.66 -2.90
CA TYR A 319 -26.54 14.75 -2.88
C TYR A 319 -26.97 13.34 -3.20
N VAL A 320 -28.01 12.85 -2.52
CA VAL A 320 -28.58 11.52 -2.78
C VAL A 320 -28.99 11.38 -4.24
N GLU A 321 -29.69 12.36 -4.82
CA GLU A 321 -30.08 12.35 -6.24
C GLU A 321 -28.87 12.26 -7.17
N ASN A 322 -27.83 13.08 -6.95
CA ASN A 322 -26.62 13.07 -7.75
C ASN A 322 -25.87 11.73 -7.63
N LEU A 323 -25.77 11.18 -6.42
CA LEU A 323 -25.18 9.88 -6.18
C LEU A 323 -25.95 8.77 -6.91
N LEU A 324 -27.28 8.67 -6.72
CA LEU A 324 -28.13 7.68 -7.37
C LEU A 324 -28.09 7.77 -8.89
N LYS A 325 -28.06 8.99 -9.43
CA LYS A 325 -27.91 9.22 -10.86
C LYS A 325 -26.54 8.72 -11.36
N SER A 326 -25.47 8.97 -10.62
CA SER A 326 -24.13 8.50 -11.01
C SER A 326 -24.03 6.96 -10.89
N ILE A 327 -24.58 6.35 -9.85
CA ILE A 327 -24.67 4.89 -9.71
C ILE A 327 -25.39 4.29 -10.91
N ARG A 328 -26.57 4.80 -11.25
CA ARG A 328 -27.36 4.32 -12.39
C ARG A 328 -26.60 4.42 -13.72
N ASN A 329 -25.84 5.50 -13.92
CA ASN A 329 -25.11 5.72 -15.17
C ASN A 329 -23.88 4.83 -15.32
N HIS A 330 -23.25 4.42 -14.20
CA HIS A 330 -21.97 3.71 -14.17
C HIS A 330 -22.04 2.29 -13.61
N THR A 331 -23.24 1.77 -13.31
CA THR A 331 -23.39 0.42 -12.76
C THR A 331 -24.20 -0.45 -13.71
N ARG A 332 -23.58 -1.49 -14.23
CA ARG A 332 -24.20 -2.41 -15.19
C ARG A 332 -24.81 -3.65 -14.52
N SER A 333 -24.32 -4.01 -13.31
CA SER A 333 -24.82 -5.15 -12.56
C SER A 333 -26.25 -4.91 -12.08
N SER A 334 -27.14 -5.88 -12.27
CA SER A 334 -28.53 -5.85 -11.80
C SER A 334 -28.72 -6.39 -10.38
N LYS A 335 -27.65 -6.92 -9.76
CA LYS A 335 -27.73 -7.57 -8.44
C LYS A 335 -27.22 -6.69 -7.31
N HIS A 336 -27.65 -5.43 -7.33
CA HIS A 336 -27.37 -4.52 -6.22
C HIS A 336 -28.67 -3.90 -5.72
N ASP A 337 -28.77 -3.79 -4.40
CA ASP A 337 -29.81 -3.06 -3.71
C ASP A 337 -29.21 -1.79 -3.10
N ILE A 338 -29.95 -0.71 -3.10
CA ILE A 338 -29.58 0.54 -2.46
C ILE A 338 -30.46 0.73 -1.24
N LEU A 339 -29.83 0.85 -0.07
CA LEU A 339 -30.50 1.10 1.18
C LEU A 339 -30.14 2.49 1.69
N ILE A 340 -31.09 3.40 1.61
CA ILE A 340 -30.97 4.75 2.18
C ILE A 340 -31.36 4.65 3.66
N VAL A 341 -30.41 4.95 4.53
CA VAL A 341 -30.63 5.04 5.98
C VAL A 341 -30.86 6.51 6.30
N ASP A 342 -32.12 6.87 6.48
CA ASP A 342 -32.53 8.25 6.79
C ASP A 342 -32.48 8.50 8.31
N ASN A 343 -31.66 9.46 8.73
CA ASN A 343 -31.56 9.84 10.16
C ASN A 343 -32.56 10.92 10.54
N GLY A 344 -33.84 10.70 10.20
CA GLY A 344 -34.94 11.59 10.57
C GLY A 344 -34.91 12.91 9.80
N SER A 345 -34.98 12.84 8.46
CA SER A 345 -35.15 14.00 7.61
C SER A 345 -36.52 14.67 7.85
N ASP A 346 -36.53 15.99 7.95
CA ASP A 346 -37.71 16.82 8.17
C ASP A 346 -37.90 17.92 7.11
N ASP A 347 -36.97 18.01 6.17
CA ASP A 347 -37.03 18.94 5.03
C ASP A 347 -38.02 18.43 3.97
N GLN A 348 -39.01 19.30 3.59
CA GLN A 348 -40.04 18.94 2.63
C GLN A 348 -39.51 18.50 1.27
N ALA A 349 -38.40 19.08 0.78
CA ALA A 349 -37.82 18.71 -0.50
C ALA A 349 -37.22 17.29 -0.45
N THR A 350 -36.62 16.91 0.66
CA THR A 350 -36.10 15.55 0.89
C THR A 350 -37.25 14.54 0.98
N LEU A 351 -38.31 14.83 1.74
CA LEU A 351 -39.46 13.94 1.87
C LEU A 351 -40.17 13.75 0.51
N ALA A 352 -40.40 14.84 -0.23
CA ALA A 352 -40.98 14.78 -1.56
C ALA A 352 -40.09 14.04 -2.59
N TYR A 353 -38.78 14.05 -2.40
CA TYR A 353 -37.86 13.26 -3.20
C TYR A 353 -37.97 11.77 -2.85
N TYR A 354 -38.10 11.41 -1.58
CA TYR A 354 -38.26 10.04 -1.14
C TYR A 354 -39.53 9.39 -1.72
N GLU A 355 -40.64 10.11 -1.76
CA GLU A 355 -41.87 9.62 -2.39
C GLU A 355 -41.70 9.25 -3.88
N LYS A 356 -40.78 9.95 -4.59
CA LYS A 356 -40.48 9.67 -6.00
C LYS A 356 -39.58 8.46 -6.19
N ILE A 357 -38.58 8.27 -5.33
CA ILE A 357 -37.59 7.18 -5.47
C ILE A 357 -38.06 5.86 -4.88
N ASP A 358 -38.97 5.90 -3.90
CA ASP A 358 -39.52 4.68 -3.27
C ASP A 358 -40.25 3.73 -4.26
N GLN A 359 -40.58 4.25 -5.45
CA GLN A 359 -41.16 3.45 -6.53
C GLN A 359 -40.10 2.67 -7.36
N ALA A 360 -38.79 2.88 -7.11
CA ALA A 360 -37.73 2.18 -7.81
C ALA A 360 -37.51 0.78 -7.20
N GLN A 361 -37.47 -0.26 -8.03
CA GLN A 361 -37.46 -1.67 -7.61
C GLN A 361 -36.26 -2.09 -6.74
N ASN A 362 -35.13 -1.35 -6.79
CA ASN A 362 -33.88 -1.70 -6.09
C ASN A 362 -33.46 -0.66 -5.06
N ILE A 363 -34.33 0.29 -4.67
CA ILE A 363 -34.05 1.30 -3.66
C ILE A 363 -35.04 1.14 -2.51
N ARG A 364 -34.54 1.08 -1.29
CA ARG A 364 -35.34 1.05 -0.06
C ARG A 364 -34.87 2.16 0.88
N ILE A 365 -35.81 2.79 1.55
CA ILE A 365 -35.57 3.78 2.58
C ILE A 365 -35.92 3.17 3.92
N VAL A 366 -35.01 3.25 4.88
CA VAL A 366 -35.23 2.85 6.29
C VAL A 366 -34.93 4.03 7.19
N VAL A 367 -35.81 4.29 8.14
CA VAL A 367 -35.66 5.41 9.07
C VAL A 367 -34.92 4.98 10.31
N TYR A 368 -33.81 5.63 10.58
CA TYR A 368 -33.04 5.50 11.82
C TYR A 368 -33.45 6.64 12.75
N ASP A 369 -34.50 6.41 13.53
CA ASP A 369 -35.13 7.40 14.44
C ASP A 369 -34.44 7.43 15.79
N LYS A 370 -33.15 7.80 15.80
CA LYS A 370 -32.36 7.97 17.01
C LYS A 370 -31.43 9.19 16.88
N PRO A 371 -30.90 9.72 18.00
CA PRO A 371 -29.86 10.73 17.95
C PRO A 371 -28.68 10.27 17.09
N PHE A 372 -28.14 11.19 16.29
CA PHE A 372 -27.08 10.88 15.35
C PHE A 372 -25.90 10.16 15.99
N ASN A 373 -25.64 8.95 15.53
CA ASN A 373 -24.44 8.16 15.77
C ASN A 373 -24.12 7.43 14.47
N TYR A 374 -23.01 7.79 13.82
CA TYR A 374 -22.63 7.24 12.52
C TYR A 374 -22.48 5.71 12.60
N SER A 375 -21.74 5.20 13.58
CA SER A 375 -21.47 3.76 13.74
C SER A 375 -22.76 2.96 13.99
N GLU A 376 -23.65 3.45 14.86
CA GLU A 376 -24.93 2.79 15.13
C GLU A 376 -25.86 2.80 13.90
N ALA A 377 -25.90 3.93 13.16
CA ALA A 377 -26.70 4.03 11.94
C ALA A 377 -26.19 3.10 10.82
N ILE A 378 -24.87 2.92 10.70
CA ILE A 378 -24.27 1.95 9.78
C ILE A 378 -24.66 0.51 10.20
N ASN A 379 -24.51 0.16 11.48
CA ASN A 379 -24.92 -1.16 11.98
C ASN A 379 -26.40 -1.43 11.73
N PHE A 380 -27.26 -0.44 11.96
CA PHE A 380 -28.68 -0.53 11.65
C PHE A 380 -28.95 -0.77 10.16
N GLY A 381 -28.26 -0.03 9.27
CA GLY A 381 -28.33 -0.20 7.84
C GLY A 381 -27.90 -1.61 7.39
N VAL A 382 -26.78 -2.10 7.88
CA VAL A 382 -26.29 -3.46 7.59
C VAL A 382 -27.26 -4.52 8.11
N GLY A 383 -27.82 -4.35 9.31
CA GLY A 383 -28.83 -5.23 9.88
C GLY A 383 -30.15 -5.26 9.09
N SER A 384 -30.40 -4.26 8.23
CA SER A 384 -31.60 -4.15 7.40
C SER A 384 -31.50 -4.84 6.04
N THR A 385 -30.40 -5.55 5.76
CA THR A 385 -30.19 -6.30 4.51
C THR A 385 -29.62 -7.69 4.77
N ASN A 386 -29.77 -8.58 3.78
CA ASN A 386 -29.19 -9.94 3.78
C ASN A 386 -28.19 -10.13 2.62
N ALA A 387 -27.73 -9.08 1.99
CA ALA A 387 -26.79 -9.16 0.88
C ALA A 387 -25.44 -9.78 1.31
N ASP A 388 -24.78 -10.48 0.38
CA ASP A 388 -23.48 -11.13 0.62
C ASP A 388 -22.37 -10.11 0.89
N LEU A 389 -22.45 -8.96 0.21
CA LEU A 389 -21.52 -7.84 0.32
C LEU A 389 -22.22 -6.57 0.79
N VAL A 390 -21.57 -5.84 1.65
CA VAL A 390 -21.99 -4.52 2.14
C VAL A 390 -21.03 -3.48 1.60
N LEU A 391 -21.57 -2.46 0.93
CA LEU A 391 -20.84 -1.29 0.47
C LEU A 391 -21.34 -0.04 1.19
N LEU A 392 -20.55 0.49 2.09
CA LEU A 392 -20.82 1.77 2.72
C LEU A 392 -20.50 2.90 1.74
N LEU A 393 -21.40 3.86 1.57
CA LEU A 393 -21.23 5.03 0.73
C LEU A 393 -21.76 6.28 1.45
N ASN A 394 -20.97 7.35 1.48
CA ASN A 394 -21.49 8.66 1.87
C ASN A 394 -22.45 9.21 0.80
N ASP A 395 -23.40 10.04 1.23
CA ASP A 395 -24.37 10.67 0.34
C ASP A 395 -23.76 11.73 -0.60
N ASP A 396 -22.62 12.34 -0.21
CA ASP A 396 -21.90 13.36 -0.97
C ASP A 396 -20.83 12.78 -1.94
N MET A 397 -21.14 11.63 -2.53
CA MET A 397 -20.28 10.93 -3.48
C MET A 397 -20.81 11.02 -4.92
N LYS A 398 -19.91 10.82 -5.89
CA LYS A 398 -20.25 10.65 -7.31
C LYS A 398 -19.35 9.60 -7.92
N VAL A 399 -19.94 8.58 -8.51
CA VAL A 399 -19.22 7.53 -9.25
C VAL A 399 -18.53 8.12 -10.48
N GLY A 400 -17.24 7.77 -10.66
CA GLY A 400 -16.38 8.35 -11.69
C GLY A 400 -16.09 7.44 -12.88
N ASN A 401 -16.34 6.12 -12.79
CA ASN A 401 -16.13 5.19 -13.90
C ASN A 401 -17.01 3.93 -13.81
N ASP A 402 -17.16 3.23 -14.94
CA ASP A 402 -18.03 2.04 -15.06
C ASP A 402 -17.46 0.78 -14.37
N LEU A 403 -16.20 0.80 -13.95
CA LEU A 403 -15.53 -0.37 -13.38
C LEU A 403 -15.66 -0.44 -11.85
N TRP A 404 -16.14 0.59 -11.22
CA TRP A 404 -16.04 0.82 -9.79
C TRP A 404 -16.63 -0.30 -8.92
N LEU A 405 -17.86 -0.73 -9.21
CA LEU A 405 -18.55 -1.74 -8.41
C LEU A 405 -17.98 -3.13 -8.65
N ASP A 406 -17.75 -3.48 -9.93
CA ASP A 406 -17.16 -4.77 -10.30
C ASP A 406 -15.77 -4.92 -9.67
N GLU A 407 -14.98 -3.84 -9.67
CA GLU A 407 -13.65 -3.83 -9.08
C GLU A 407 -13.68 -4.05 -7.57
N LEU A 408 -14.55 -3.33 -6.85
CA LEU A 408 -14.71 -3.51 -5.40
C LEU A 408 -15.21 -4.92 -5.07
N THR A 409 -16.22 -5.39 -5.79
CA THR A 409 -16.86 -6.70 -5.59
C THR A 409 -15.89 -7.84 -5.78
N GLN A 410 -15.17 -7.86 -6.91
CA GLN A 410 -14.26 -8.96 -7.23
C GLN A 410 -13.11 -9.09 -6.24
N TRP A 411 -12.65 -8.00 -5.65
CA TRP A 411 -11.63 -8.05 -4.60
C TRP A 411 -12.21 -8.46 -3.25
N ALA A 412 -13.38 -7.92 -2.86
CA ALA A 412 -13.99 -8.19 -1.56
C ALA A 412 -14.31 -9.67 -1.34
N ILE A 413 -14.69 -10.41 -2.39
CA ILE A 413 -14.99 -11.84 -2.27
C ILE A 413 -13.76 -12.75 -2.23
N ARG A 414 -12.57 -12.23 -2.49
CA ARG A 414 -11.36 -13.06 -2.51
C ARG A 414 -10.98 -13.56 -1.12
N PRO A 415 -10.53 -14.83 -1.02
CA PRO A 415 -10.02 -15.36 0.24
C PRO A 415 -8.89 -14.49 0.80
N GLY A 416 -8.93 -14.23 2.11
CA GLY A 416 -7.92 -13.44 2.82
C GLY A 416 -8.02 -11.92 2.61
N ILE A 417 -8.92 -11.42 1.75
CA ILE A 417 -9.24 -9.99 1.67
C ILE A 417 -10.34 -9.66 2.68
N GLY A 418 -10.14 -8.61 3.45
CA GLY A 418 -11.08 -8.07 4.41
C GLY A 418 -11.89 -6.93 3.80
N VAL A 419 -11.40 -5.73 3.96
CA VAL A 419 -12.05 -4.50 3.51
C VAL A 419 -11.40 -3.98 2.25
N VAL A 420 -12.21 -3.58 1.26
CA VAL A 420 -11.75 -2.98 0.00
C VAL A 420 -12.23 -1.54 -0.08
N GLY A 421 -11.30 -0.61 -0.27
CA GLY A 421 -11.57 0.81 -0.50
C GLY A 421 -11.32 1.22 -1.94
N ALA A 422 -12.07 2.24 -2.38
CA ALA A 422 -11.86 2.92 -3.65
C ALA A 422 -10.79 4.01 -3.54
N LYS A 423 -10.21 4.41 -4.67
CA LYS A 423 -9.47 5.67 -4.77
C LYS A 423 -10.48 6.81 -4.84
N LEU A 424 -10.48 7.69 -3.80
CA LEU A 424 -11.37 8.84 -3.77
C LEU A 424 -10.66 10.08 -4.27
N LEU A 425 -11.35 10.82 -5.12
CA LEU A 425 -10.88 12.04 -5.75
C LEU A 425 -11.75 13.22 -5.31
N ARG A 426 -11.15 14.40 -5.30
CA ARG A 426 -11.89 15.66 -5.26
C ARG A 426 -12.30 16.08 -6.66
N GLU A 427 -13.25 17.00 -6.77
CA GLU A 427 -13.72 17.54 -8.05
C GLU A 427 -12.58 18.08 -8.95
N ASN A 428 -11.52 18.61 -8.35
CA ASN A 428 -10.33 19.10 -9.04
C ASN A 428 -9.30 18.00 -9.39
N HIS A 429 -9.70 16.73 -9.36
CA HIS A 429 -8.86 15.57 -9.63
C HIS A 429 -7.62 15.45 -8.71
N THR A 430 -7.72 15.94 -7.49
CA THR A 430 -6.72 15.64 -6.47
C THR A 430 -7.18 14.49 -5.58
N ILE A 431 -6.22 13.74 -5.05
CA ILE A 431 -6.48 12.60 -4.18
C ILE A 431 -7.11 13.08 -2.87
N GLN A 432 -8.24 12.51 -2.51
CA GLN A 432 -8.84 12.63 -1.20
C GLN A 432 -8.48 11.40 -0.34
N HIS A 433 -8.52 10.18 -0.94
CA HIS A 433 -8.19 8.95 -0.26
C HIS A 433 -7.48 7.94 -1.20
N ALA A 434 -6.42 7.33 -0.69
CA ALA A 434 -5.71 6.20 -1.31
C ALA A 434 -5.15 5.25 -0.22
N GLY A 435 -5.95 5.02 0.81
CA GLY A 435 -5.60 4.30 2.02
C GLY A 435 -5.32 5.21 3.22
N ILE A 436 -5.50 4.68 4.41
CA ILE A 436 -5.21 5.35 5.68
C ILE A 436 -3.92 4.77 6.25
N ILE A 437 -3.01 5.65 6.61
CA ILE A 437 -1.75 5.32 7.29
C ILE A 437 -1.86 5.72 8.76
N MET A 438 -1.60 4.77 9.66
CA MET A 438 -1.61 5.01 11.09
C MET A 438 -0.41 5.85 11.52
N GLY A 439 -0.64 6.78 12.44
CA GLY A 439 0.37 7.75 12.88
C GLY A 439 0.47 9.01 12.00
N LEU A 440 -0.06 9.01 10.79
CA LEU A 440 0.01 10.17 9.89
C LEU A 440 -0.66 11.40 10.53
N ASN A 441 0.01 12.56 10.50
CA ASN A 441 -0.41 13.78 11.19
C ASN A 441 -0.64 13.59 12.70
N GLY A 442 -0.05 12.54 13.26
CA GLY A 442 -0.02 12.26 14.69
C GLY A 442 -1.11 11.29 15.19
N PHE A 443 -2.06 10.85 14.34
CA PHE A 443 -3.03 9.82 14.68
C PHE A 443 -3.27 8.88 13.50
N ALA A 444 -3.95 9.34 12.46
CA ALA A 444 -4.18 8.63 11.22
C ALA A 444 -4.46 9.64 10.11
N GLY A 445 -4.21 9.26 8.85
CA GLY A 445 -4.51 10.15 7.75
C GLY A 445 -4.44 9.48 6.39
N HIS A 446 -5.04 10.14 5.41
CA HIS A 446 -5.08 9.67 4.04
C HIS A 446 -3.72 9.83 3.36
N LEU A 447 -3.24 8.74 2.76
CA LEU A 447 -2.02 8.73 1.96
C LEU A 447 -2.17 9.66 0.74
N TYR A 448 -1.15 10.45 0.46
CA TYR A 448 -1.09 11.38 -0.69
C TYR A 448 -2.23 12.40 -0.79
N LEU A 449 -2.88 12.73 0.32
CA LEU A 449 -3.95 13.73 0.35
C LEU A 449 -3.56 15.02 -0.37
N ASN A 450 -4.41 15.48 -1.30
CA ASN A 450 -4.25 16.63 -2.19
C ASN A 450 -3.17 16.48 -3.30
N ALA A 451 -2.56 15.31 -3.46
CA ALA A 451 -1.71 15.03 -4.60
C ALA A 451 -2.55 14.88 -5.89
N PRO A 452 -1.96 15.07 -7.09
CA PRO A 452 -2.63 14.75 -8.35
C PRO A 452 -3.10 13.30 -8.43
N GLU A 453 -4.14 13.04 -9.21
CA GLU A 453 -4.79 11.74 -9.38
C GLU A 453 -3.81 10.59 -9.68
N HIS A 454 -2.74 10.85 -10.43
CA HIS A 454 -1.72 9.87 -10.84
C HIS A 454 -0.34 10.19 -10.25
N TYR A 455 -0.32 10.56 -8.97
CA TYR A 455 0.93 10.97 -8.31
C TYR A 455 1.88 9.80 -8.07
N GLN A 456 3.15 10.03 -8.37
CA GLN A 456 4.26 9.15 -8.01
C GLN A 456 5.10 9.80 -6.90
N GLY A 457 4.92 9.31 -5.69
CA GLY A 457 5.67 9.78 -4.51
C GLY A 457 6.83 8.86 -4.13
N LEU A 458 7.51 9.19 -3.01
CA LEU A 458 8.61 8.38 -2.49
C LEU A 458 8.18 6.98 -2.01
N PHE A 459 6.90 6.78 -1.78
CA PHE A 459 6.30 5.47 -1.42
C PHE A 459 5.67 4.76 -2.63
N GLY A 460 6.11 5.10 -3.82
CA GLY A 460 5.62 4.57 -5.10
C GLY A 460 4.35 5.26 -5.62
N PRO A 461 3.90 4.89 -6.83
CA PRO A 461 2.70 5.42 -7.45
C PRO A 461 1.42 5.17 -6.64
N VAL A 462 0.51 6.12 -6.66
CA VAL A 462 -0.82 5.98 -6.06
C VAL A 462 -1.67 4.93 -6.77
N ASP A 463 -1.39 4.69 -8.04
CA ASP A 463 -2.14 3.79 -8.90
C ASP A 463 -1.79 2.29 -8.70
N TRP A 464 -0.89 1.95 -7.80
CA TRP A 464 -0.64 0.54 -7.46
C TRP A 464 -1.71 -0.02 -6.54
N TYR A 465 -2.06 -1.28 -6.71
CA TYR A 465 -2.76 -2.03 -5.67
C TYR A 465 -1.95 -1.99 -4.37
N ARG A 466 -2.62 -1.77 -3.24
CA ARG A 466 -1.95 -1.66 -1.92
C ARG A 466 -2.72 -2.34 -0.83
N ASN A 467 -2.02 -3.06 0.03
CA ASN A 467 -2.53 -3.34 1.35
C ASN A 467 -2.31 -2.13 2.26
N VAL A 468 -3.29 -1.88 3.08
CA VAL A 468 -3.31 -0.81 4.08
C VAL A 468 -3.97 -1.31 5.35
N LEU A 469 -3.71 -0.69 6.49
CA LEU A 469 -4.40 -1.06 7.72
C LEU A 469 -5.86 -0.66 7.69
N ALA A 470 -6.18 0.49 7.11
CA ALA A 470 -7.56 0.97 7.06
C ALA A 470 -7.88 1.71 5.76
N VAL A 471 -9.16 1.70 5.40
CA VAL A 471 -9.78 2.50 4.35
C VAL A 471 -10.93 3.30 4.95
N THR A 472 -11.28 4.42 4.30
CA THR A 472 -12.32 5.32 4.82
C THR A 472 -13.71 4.72 4.68
N GLY A 473 -14.56 4.91 5.68
CA GLY A 473 -15.98 4.55 5.65
C GLY A 473 -16.79 5.29 4.58
N ALA A 474 -16.23 6.34 3.96
CA ALA A 474 -16.88 7.06 2.87
C ALA A 474 -17.14 6.16 1.63
N CYS A 475 -16.24 5.20 1.35
CA CYS A 475 -16.46 4.12 0.38
C CYS A 475 -15.73 2.87 0.83
N GLN A 476 -16.44 1.93 1.42
CA GLN A 476 -15.87 0.76 2.07
C GLN A 476 -16.71 -0.48 1.77
N MET A 477 -16.13 -1.45 1.06
CA MET A 477 -16.79 -2.72 0.77
C MET A 477 -16.21 -3.86 1.63
N VAL A 478 -17.08 -4.69 2.16
CA VAL A 478 -16.73 -5.86 2.97
C VAL A 478 -17.74 -6.98 2.80
N ARG A 479 -17.32 -8.24 2.96
CA ARG A 479 -18.25 -9.35 3.09
C ARG A 479 -19.07 -9.22 4.37
N ARG A 480 -20.36 -9.47 4.26
CA ARG A 480 -21.27 -9.42 5.41
C ARG A 480 -20.83 -10.34 6.55
N GLU A 481 -20.40 -11.56 6.24
CA GLU A 481 -19.87 -12.50 7.22
C GLU A 481 -18.69 -11.96 8.04
N ILE A 482 -17.80 -11.16 7.41
CA ILE A 482 -16.67 -10.50 8.09
C ILE A 482 -17.19 -9.34 8.95
N PHE A 483 -18.14 -8.54 8.43
CA PHE A 483 -18.74 -7.46 9.19
C PHE A 483 -19.38 -7.98 10.48
N GLU A 484 -20.12 -9.07 10.39
CA GLU A 484 -20.77 -9.72 11.54
C GLU A 484 -19.75 -10.37 12.49
N ALA A 485 -18.70 -11.02 11.94
CA ALA A 485 -17.68 -11.69 12.74
C ALA A 485 -16.89 -10.74 13.66
N VAL A 486 -16.71 -9.48 13.24
CA VAL A 486 -16.08 -8.44 14.09
C VAL A 486 -17.09 -7.68 14.95
N GLY A 487 -18.39 -7.99 14.84
CA GLY A 487 -19.46 -7.32 15.59
C GLY A 487 -19.87 -5.95 15.05
N GLY A 488 -19.61 -5.68 13.75
CA GLY A 488 -19.93 -4.40 13.10
C GLY A 488 -19.02 -3.25 13.55
N TYR A 489 -19.49 -2.02 13.40
CA TYR A 489 -18.81 -0.82 13.89
C TYR A 489 -19.00 -0.69 15.40
N ASP A 490 -17.96 -0.24 16.12
CA ASP A 490 -18.08 0.08 17.54
C ASP A 490 -18.86 1.40 17.72
N GLU A 491 -20.06 1.31 18.29
CA GLU A 491 -21.01 2.41 18.45
C GLU A 491 -20.53 3.49 19.44
N ALA A 492 -19.48 3.21 20.20
CA ALA A 492 -18.83 4.22 21.03
C ALA A 492 -18.08 5.27 20.20
N TYR A 493 -17.74 4.98 18.93
CA TYR A 493 -17.30 5.97 17.95
C TYR A 493 -18.50 6.62 17.27
N ARG A 494 -18.85 7.80 17.71
CA ARG A 494 -20.11 8.46 17.26
C ARG A 494 -20.02 9.07 15.86
N LEU A 495 -18.84 9.51 15.43
CA LEU A 495 -18.66 10.23 14.17
C LEU A 495 -17.36 9.91 13.44
N ALA A 496 -16.25 9.74 14.15
CA ALA A 496 -14.93 9.59 13.56
C ALA A 496 -14.22 8.34 14.07
N PHE A 497 -13.29 7.81 13.27
CA PHE A 497 -12.41 6.68 13.57
C PHE A 497 -13.08 5.30 13.68
N GLY A 498 -14.41 5.21 13.65
CA GLY A 498 -15.12 3.93 13.65
C GLY A 498 -14.76 3.07 12.42
N ASP A 499 -14.51 3.68 11.27
CA ASP A 499 -14.02 3.03 10.05
C ASP A 499 -12.60 2.46 10.22
N ILE A 500 -11.73 3.19 10.91
CA ILE A 500 -10.36 2.74 11.20
C ILE A 500 -10.39 1.57 12.19
N ASP A 501 -11.11 1.72 13.30
CA ASP A 501 -11.27 0.68 14.30
C ASP A 501 -11.82 -0.62 13.69
N PHE A 502 -12.88 -0.51 12.90
CA PHE A 502 -13.46 -1.64 12.16
C PHE A 502 -12.40 -2.35 11.28
N CYS A 503 -11.66 -1.59 10.47
CA CYS A 503 -10.59 -2.13 9.63
C CYS A 503 -9.48 -2.83 10.44
N LEU A 504 -9.10 -2.27 11.59
CA LEU A 504 -8.08 -2.87 12.46
C LEU A 504 -8.57 -4.19 13.06
N ARG A 505 -9.85 -4.26 13.51
CA ARG A 505 -10.43 -5.52 14.00
C ARG A 505 -10.53 -6.59 12.90
N VAL A 506 -10.90 -6.20 11.67
CA VAL A 506 -10.86 -7.12 10.51
C VAL A 506 -9.43 -7.60 10.24
N HIS A 507 -8.43 -6.70 10.34
CA HIS A 507 -7.03 -7.07 10.19
C HIS A 507 -6.54 -8.03 11.29
N GLN A 508 -6.98 -7.86 12.53
CA GLN A 508 -6.65 -8.75 13.66
C GLN A 508 -7.21 -10.17 13.48
N LEU A 509 -8.32 -10.34 12.75
CA LEU A 509 -8.82 -11.65 12.34
C LEU A 509 -7.99 -12.33 11.24
N GLY A 510 -6.89 -11.70 10.78
CA GLY A 510 -5.98 -12.25 9.76
C GLY A 510 -6.33 -11.85 8.33
N TYR A 511 -7.35 -11.04 8.10
CA TYR A 511 -7.67 -10.50 6.78
C TYR A 511 -6.77 -9.33 6.42
N ARG A 512 -6.58 -9.11 5.12
CA ARG A 512 -5.86 -7.94 4.58
C ARG A 512 -6.87 -6.93 4.03
N ASN A 513 -6.74 -5.69 4.44
CA ASN A 513 -7.47 -4.57 3.83
C ASN A 513 -6.65 -4.00 2.68
N MET A 514 -7.32 -3.46 1.66
CA MET A 514 -6.65 -2.95 0.47
C MET A 514 -7.38 -1.77 -0.17
N VAL A 515 -6.65 -1.04 -1.00
CA VAL A 515 -7.19 -0.03 -1.93
C VAL A 515 -6.93 -0.48 -3.36
N THR A 516 -7.96 -0.37 -4.21
CA THR A 516 -7.82 -0.56 -5.66
C THR A 516 -7.72 0.77 -6.39
N PRO A 517 -6.84 0.90 -7.40
CA PRO A 517 -6.73 2.11 -8.19
C PRO A 517 -7.82 2.25 -9.27
N PHE A 518 -8.59 1.18 -9.54
CA PHE A 518 -9.54 1.12 -10.66
C PHE A 518 -10.97 1.52 -10.30
N ALA A 519 -11.31 1.60 -9.01
CA ALA A 519 -12.57 2.18 -8.55
C ALA A 519 -12.35 3.67 -8.24
N ASN A 520 -12.76 4.55 -9.16
CA ASN A 520 -12.60 6.00 -9.01
C ASN A 520 -13.94 6.63 -8.63
N ILE A 521 -13.97 7.30 -7.49
CA ILE A 521 -15.16 7.96 -6.96
C ILE A 521 -14.80 9.37 -6.52
N PHE A 522 -15.60 10.34 -6.89
CA PHE A 522 -15.48 11.73 -6.42
C PHE A 522 -16.18 11.87 -5.08
N HIS A 523 -15.55 12.55 -4.13
CA HIS A 523 -16.06 12.81 -2.79
C HIS A 523 -16.04 14.31 -2.50
N TYR A 524 -17.20 14.89 -2.25
CA TYR A 524 -17.40 16.34 -2.03
C TYR A 524 -17.25 16.75 -0.56
N GLU A 525 -16.39 16.08 0.18
CA GLU A 525 -16.12 16.16 1.62
C GLU A 525 -16.37 17.53 2.27
N GLY A 526 -16.96 17.53 3.46
CA GLY A 526 -17.09 18.72 4.31
C GLY A 526 -18.35 19.54 4.11
N GLN A 527 -19.25 19.12 3.23
CA GLN A 527 -20.50 19.83 2.98
C GLN A 527 -21.52 19.63 4.10
N THR A 528 -21.47 18.46 4.78
CA THR A 528 -22.50 18.04 5.73
C THR A 528 -22.08 18.20 7.19
N ARG A 529 -20.86 17.86 7.59
CA ARG A 529 -20.43 17.80 8.99
C ARG A 529 -19.31 18.76 9.42
N GLY A 530 -18.74 19.52 8.47
CA GLY A 530 -17.54 20.32 8.73
C GLY A 530 -16.30 19.44 9.05
N TYR A 531 -15.30 20.04 9.72
CA TYR A 531 -14.01 19.36 10.03
C TYR A 531 -13.83 19.08 11.54
N THR A 532 -14.91 19.08 12.32
CA THR A 532 -14.83 18.87 13.76
C THR A 532 -14.88 17.37 14.10
N THR A 533 -13.96 16.91 14.94
CA THR A 533 -13.92 15.54 15.44
C THR A 533 -14.31 15.56 16.93
N PRO A 534 -15.30 14.76 17.38
CA PRO A 534 -15.69 14.71 18.79
C PRO A 534 -14.50 14.34 19.68
N THR A 535 -14.34 15.04 20.79
CA THR A 535 -13.27 14.79 21.76
C THR A 535 -13.32 13.36 22.31
N GLY A 536 -14.52 12.82 22.54
CA GLY A 536 -14.73 11.44 22.96
C GLY A 536 -14.16 10.43 21.96
N ASP A 537 -14.43 10.61 20.66
CA ASP A 537 -13.89 9.74 19.60
C ASP A 537 -12.36 9.81 19.54
N ILE A 538 -11.78 11.01 19.75
CA ILE A 538 -10.32 11.18 19.76
C ILE A 538 -9.69 10.43 20.94
N LEU A 539 -10.24 10.59 22.15
CA LEU A 539 -9.73 9.93 23.35
C LEU A 539 -9.83 8.42 23.23
N LYS A 540 -11.01 7.92 22.83
CA LYS A 540 -11.20 6.49 22.59
C LYS A 540 -10.23 5.96 21.54
N GLY A 541 -10.08 6.65 20.42
CA GLY A 541 -9.14 6.23 19.37
C GLY A 541 -7.68 6.21 19.82
N LEU A 542 -7.25 7.18 20.68
CA LEU A 542 -5.91 7.17 21.27
C LEU A 542 -5.70 6.01 22.27
N GLU A 543 -6.77 5.52 22.90
CA GLU A 543 -6.74 4.37 23.81
C GLU A 543 -6.74 3.05 23.03
N ASP A 544 -7.70 2.83 22.14
CA ASP A 544 -7.88 1.57 21.42
C ASP A 544 -6.75 1.29 20.42
N MET A 545 -6.22 2.34 19.79
CA MET A 545 -5.19 2.22 18.74
C MET A 545 -3.77 2.51 19.25
N GLU A 546 -3.57 2.65 20.56
CA GLU A 546 -2.29 3.00 21.18
C GLU A 546 -1.15 2.09 20.70
N GLY A 547 -1.37 0.78 20.71
CA GLY A 547 -0.38 -0.20 20.30
C GLY A 547 0.16 0.06 18.89
N ILE A 548 -0.74 0.25 17.92
CA ILE A 548 -0.35 0.50 16.53
C ILE A 548 0.29 1.89 16.34
N LEU A 549 -0.13 2.88 17.12
CA LEU A 549 0.48 4.21 17.09
C LEU A 549 1.90 4.21 17.66
N ILE A 550 2.20 3.34 18.63
CA ILE A 550 3.53 3.16 19.22
C ILE A 550 4.44 2.35 18.29
N GLU A 551 3.97 1.21 17.78
CA GLU A 551 4.79 0.33 16.93
C GLU A 551 4.93 0.88 15.50
N GLY A 552 3.93 1.60 15.00
CA GLY A 552 3.87 2.15 13.65
C GLY A 552 3.07 1.26 12.69
N ASP A 553 2.73 1.84 11.53
CA ASP A 553 1.98 1.15 10.49
C ASP A 553 2.88 0.13 9.77
N PRO A 554 2.57 -1.18 9.82
CA PRO A 554 3.41 -2.22 9.22
C PRO A 554 3.44 -2.17 7.68
N TYR A 555 2.46 -1.53 7.03
CA TYR A 555 2.45 -1.33 5.58
C TYR A 555 3.13 -0.03 5.14
N TYR A 556 3.67 0.76 6.07
CA TYR A 556 4.32 2.02 5.78
C TYR A 556 5.80 2.00 6.17
N SER A 557 6.67 2.57 5.32
CA SER A 557 8.11 2.55 5.59
C SER A 557 8.49 3.44 6.79
N PRO A 558 9.30 2.94 7.74
CA PRO A 558 9.79 3.73 8.87
C PRO A 558 10.74 4.87 8.46
N HIS A 559 11.24 4.87 7.23
CA HIS A 559 12.09 5.93 6.68
C HIS A 559 11.32 7.14 6.16
N LEU A 560 10.01 7.05 6.13
CA LEU A 560 9.14 8.13 5.67
C LEU A 560 8.49 8.86 6.84
N SER A 561 8.40 10.17 6.71
CA SER A 561 7.73 11.01 7.70
C SER A 561 6.23 10.78 7.71
N LEU A 562 5.62 10.88 8.88
CA LEU A 562 4.18 10.81 9.08
C LEU A 562 3.50 12.14 8.74
N THR A 563 3.72 12.65 7.52
CA THR A 563 3.13 13.87 6.96
C THR A 563 2.36 13.56 5.68
N ARG A 564 1.43 14.43 5.28
CA ARG A 564 0.52 14.21 4.12
C ARG A 564 1.22 13.79 2.84
N ILE A 565 2.29 14.47 2.48
CA ILE A 565 3.21 14.07 1.41
C ILE A 565 4.45 13.49 2.09
N PRO A 566 4.68 12.18 1.98
CA PRO A 566 5.80 11.53 2.63
C PRO A 566 7.14 12.13 2.21
N LYS A 567 7.97 12.45 3.20
CA LYS A 567 9.37 12.88 3.04
C LYS A 567 10.25 11.85 3.71
N CYS A 568 11.51 11.75 3.29
CA CYS A 568 12.45 10.96 4.06
C CYS A 568 12.69 11.58 5.44
N ASP A 569 12.50 10.79 6.48
CA ASP A 569 12.74 11.20 7.85
C ASP A 569 14.22 11.01 8.19
N LEU A 570 14.89 12.12 8.53
CA LEU A 570 16.30 12.11 8.90
C LEU A 570 16.53 11.66 10.35
N SER A 571 15.47 11.63 11.14
CA SER A 571 15.50 11.30 12.57
C SER A 571 14.12 10.73 12.96
N PRO A 572 13.84 9.46 12.60
CA PRO A 572 12.57 8.83 12.95
C PRO A 572 12.30 8.90 14.44
N SER A 573 11.05 9.13 14.81
CA SER A 573 10.64 9.18 16.21
C SER A 573 10.93 7.83 16.88
N SER A 574 11.64 7.86 18.00
CA SER A 574 11.83 6.66 18.82
C SER A 574 10.50 6.18 19.41
N ARG A 575 10.44 4.90 19.80
CA ARG A 575 9.29 4.34 20.51
C ARG A 575 8.91 5.18 21.74
N VAL A 576 9.91 5.59 22.52
CA VAL A 576 9.72 6.47 23.70
C VAL A 576 9.11 7.81 23.32
N SER A 577 9.60 8.44 22.24
CA SER A 577 9.04 9.71 21.76
C SER A 577 7.59 9.58 21.30
N ARG A 578 7.20 8.46 20.68
CA ARG A 578 5.82 8.19 20.27
C ARG A 578 4.89 8.02 21.49
N ILE A 579 5.33 7.27 22.48
CA ILE A 579 4.60 7.14 23.76
C ILE A 579 4.36 8.52 24.39
N GLN A 580 5.40 9.33 24.53
CA GLN A 580 5.28 10.68 25.11
C GLN A 580 4.31 11.58 24.32
N GLN A 581 4.31 11.48 22.99
CA GLN A 581 3.39 12.22 22.15
C GLN A 581 1.93 11.79 22.36
N ILE A 582 1.66 10.49 22.48
CA ILE A 582 0.33 9.95 22.74
C ILE A 582 -0.17 10.39 24.10
N GLU A 583 0.64 10.24 25.15
CA GLU A 583 0.28 10.64 26.51
C GLU A 583 0.00 12.16 26.61
N SER A 584 0.83 12.97 25.97
CA SER A 584 0.61 14.43 25.91
C SER A 584 -0.71 14.77 25.21
N ARG A 585 -1.09 14.03 24.18
CA ARG A 585 -2.36 14.23 23.48
C ARG A 585 -3.54 13.79 24.30
N LYS A 586 -3.48 12.61 24.96
CA LYS A 586 -4.52 12.15 25.89
C LYS A 586 -4.76 13.19 26.98
N ALA A 587 -3.69 13.69 27.59
CA ALA A 587 -3.78 14.73 28.63
C ALA A 587 -4.42 16.03 28.09
N PHE A 588 -4.02 16.46 26.88
CA PHE A 588 -4.58 17.65 26.25
C PHE A 588 -6.10 17.53 26.02
N TYR A 589 -6.57 16.42 25.46
CA TYR A 589 -8.00 16.24 25.19
C TYR A 589 -8.82 15.93 26.45
N LYS A 590 -8.27 15.27 27.47
CA LYS A 590 -8.92 15.11 28.79
C LYS A 590 -9.16 16.44 29.49
N ASN A 591 -8.26 17.41 29.34
CA ASN A 591 -8.42 18.74 29.91
C ASN A 591 -9.35 19.66 29.08
N ALA A 592 -9.65 19.28 27.84
CA ALA A 592 -10.53 20.03 26.94
C ALA A 592 -11.97 19.48 26.89
N ALA A 593 -12.21 18.31 27.47
CA ALA A 593 -13.52 17.67 27.60
C ALA A 593 -14.23 18.13 28.91
#